data_85a3ea1b0ffefb3ae86bd7492db099e4
#
_entry.id   85a3ea1b0ffefb3ae86bd7492db099e4
#
_cell.length_a   1.000
_cell.length_b   1.000
_cell.length_c   1.000
_cell.angle_alpha   90.00
_cell.angle_beta   90.00
_cell.angle_gamma   90.00
#
_symmetry.space_group_name_H-M   'P 1'
#
loop_
_entity.id
_entity.type
_entity.pdbx_description
1 polymer ?
#
loop_
_entity_poly.entity_id
_entity_poly.type
_entity_poly.pdbx_seq_one_letter_code
_entity_poly.pdbx_strand_id
1 'polypeptide(L)'
;MKSILLLFIIVLSFTSADAQSTKEILYVGTFSVRGSQGIYAYTFNRAKQTLTLLQTVPSLESPTFLEIHPSKKFLYSVNRGKADITDQGGSVSAYGIDQKTGRLSGLNHKSSYGDGPCYIEIDKTGRFVFIPHYNEGNLTVLSLFKDGLLGSVSDAKKYSGSSINAERQESPHIHAAVISQDNKFLYVMDLGSDKIYIYEFKADTGTLQPASTAEVAVVPGAGPRHFTFHPSGNFAYLAEELTSTVAVFAVDKVTGGLTVLQDSVVSLPENFKEKN
;
A
#
# COMPACT_ATOMS: atom_id res chain seq x y z
N MET A 1 -56.81 29.23 -52.85
CA MET A 1 -55.49 28.68 -52.44
C MET A 1 -55.54 28.38 -50.92
N LYS A 2 -55.62 27.12 -50.51
CA LYS A 2 -55.68 26.74 -49.10
C LYS A 2 -54.25 26.27 -48.68
N SER A 3 -53.59 27.04 -47.81
CA SER A 3 -52.27 26.68 -47.25
C SER A 3 -52.46 25.64 -46.17
N ILE A 4 -51.87 24.48 -46.34
CA ILE A 4 -51.79 23.44 -45.32
C ILE A 4 -50.54 23.68 -44.48
N LEU A 5 -50.73 23.98 -43.19
CA LEU A 5 -49.67 24.14 -42.20
C LEU A 5 -49.31 22.75 -41.66
N LEU A 6 -48.13 22.22 -42.02
CA LEU A 6 -47.62 20.94 -41.53
C LEU A 6 -46.96 21.20 -40.17
N LEU A 7 -47.57 20.69 -39.10
CA LEU A 7 -47.04 20.76 -37.74
C LEU A 7 -46.07 19.55 -37.54
N PHE A 8 -44.75 19.81 -37.49
CA PHE A 8 -43.75 18.82 -37.12
C PHE A 8 -43.71 18.65 -35.60
N ILE A 9 -44.24 17.57 -35.07
CA ILE A 9 -44.08 17.19 -33.68
C ILE A 9 -42.73 16.45 -33.54
N ILE A 10 -41.71 17.13 -32.94
CA ILE A 10 -40.46 16.50 -32.55
C ILE A 10 -40.70 15.77 -31.21
N VAL A 11 -40.80 14.44 -31.25
CA VAL A 11 -40.80 13.60 -30.05
C VAL A 11 -39.36 13.46 -29.58
N LEU A 12 -38.97 14.25 -28.57
CA LEU A 12 -37.74 14.07 -27.84
C LEU A 12 -37.88 12.84 -26.93
N SER A 13 -37.35 11.68 -27.40
CA SER A 13 -37.18 10.49 -26.58
C SER A 13 -36.05 10.78 -25.60
N PHE A 14 -36.36 11.11 -24.35
CA PHE A 14 -35.41 11.04 -23.26
C PHE A 14 -35.13 9.56 -22.98
N THR A 15 -34.07 9.02 -23.56
CA THR A 15 -33.47 7.81 -23.02
C THR A 15 -32.82 8.21 -21.70
N SER A 16 -33.47 7.88 -20.59
CA SER A 16 -32.81 7.83 -19.29
C SER A 16 -31.64 6.86 -19.45
N ALA A 17 -30.43 7.41 -19.61
CA ALA A 17 -29.22 6.62 -19.38
C ALA A 17 -29.31 6.19 -17.91
N ASP A 18 -29.72 4.95 -17.68
CA ASP A 18 -29.49 4.30 -16.40
C ASP A 18 -28.00 4.45 -16.11
N ALA A 19 -27.65 5.36 -15.22
CA ALA A 19 -26.31 5.45 -14.67
C ALA A 19 -26.03 4.08 -14.07
N GLN A 20 -25.33 3.26 -14.81
CA GLN A 20 -24.90 1.94 -14.36
C GLN A 20 -24.14 2.16 -13.07
N SER A 21 -24.83 1.90 -11.96
CA SER A 21 -24.24 1.99 -10.62
C SER A 21 -23.01 1.09 -10.64
N THR A 22 -21.84 1.70 -10.84
CA THR A 22 -20.57 0.99 -10.73
C THR A 22 -20.49 0.48 -9.32
N LYS A 23 -20.66 -0.82 -9.17
CA LYS A 23 -20.61 -1.50 -7.88
C LYS A 23 -19.19 -1.36 -7.35
N GLU A 24 -19.02 -0.53 -6.36
CA GLU A 24 -17.72 -0.35 -5.71
C GLU A 24 -17.51 -1.50 -4.72
N ILE A 25 -16.30 -2.06 -4.73
CA ILE A 25 -15.90 -3.12 -3.82
C ILE A 25 -14.83 -2.58 -2.88
N LEU A 26 -15.02 -2.82 -1.60
CA LEU A 26 -14.05 -2.52 -0.54
C LEU A 26 -13.51 -3.84 0.02
N TYR A 27 -12.20 -4.00 0.02
CA TYR A 27 -11.50 -5.09 0.70
C TYR A 27 -10.87 -4.58 1.99
N VAL A 28 -11.07 -5.31 3.09
CA VAL A 28 -10.57 -4.97 4.41
C VAL A 28 -9.76 -6.13 4.94
N GLY A 29 -8.45 -5.91 5.11
CA GLY A 29 -7.55 -6.82 5.80
C GLY A 29 -7.60 -6.57 7.31
N THR A 30 -7.34 -7.61 8.09
CA THR A 30 -7.45 -7.53 9.55
C THR A 30 -6.37 -8.34 10.26
N PHE A 31 -6.13 -8.00 11.54
CA PHE A 31 -5.53 -8.96 12.45
C PHE A 31 -6.55 -10.06 12.77
N SER A 32 -6.12 -11.34 12.73
CA SER A 32 -6.97 -12.49 13.04
C SER A 32 -7.12 -12.69 14.55
N VAL A 33 -7.58 -11.63 15.25
CA VAL A 33 -7.79 -11.58 16.70
C VAL A 33 -9.17 -11.04 17.02
N ARG A 34 -9.64 -11.24 18.25
CA ARG A 34 -10.94 -10.72 18.75
C ARG A 34 -12.14 -11.08 17.86
N GLY A 35 -12.12 -12.27 17.26
CA GLY A 35 -13.21 -12.76 16.41
C GLY A 35 -13.14 -12.34 14.95
N SER A 36 -12.12 -11.60 14.53
CA SER A 36 -11.87 -11.34 13.11
C SER A 36 -11.43 -12.61 12.39
N GLN A 37 -11.92 -12.80 11.15
CA GLN A 37 -11.76 -14.03 10.39
C GLN A 37 -10.78 -13.92 9.20
N GLY A 38 -10.19 -12.75 8.96
CA GLY A 38 -9.26 -12.58 7.84
C GLY A 38 -9.59 -11.38 6.95
N ILE A 39 -9.82 -11.59 5.63
CA ILE A 39 -10.16 -10.53 4.69
C ILE A 39 -11.67 -10.48 4.49
N TYR A 40 -12.23 -9.28 4.56
CA TYR A 40 -13.64 -9.02 4.27
C TYR A 40 -13.77 -8.24 2.97
N ALA A 41 -14.64 -8.69 2.07
CA ALA A 41 -15.06 -7.94 0.90
C ALA A 41 -16.47 -7.41 1.10
N TYR A 42 -16.68 -6.12 0.83
CA TYR A 42 -17.97 -5.44 0.90
C TYR A 42 -18.34 -4.83 -0.43
N THR A 43 -19.64 -4.77 -0.73
CA THR A 43 -20.16 -3.85 -1.74
C THR A 43 -20.48 -2.53 -1.09
N PHE A 44 -19.98 -1.44 -1.67
CA PHE A 44 -20.27 -0.09 -1.24
C PHE A 44 -21.33 0.56 -2.13
N ASN A 45 -22.40 1.04 -1.52
CA ASN A 45 -23.41 1.85 -2.19
C ASN A 45 -23.16 3.33 -1.86
N ARG A 46 -22.58 4.06 -2.79
CA ARG A 46 -22.23 5.48 -2.59
C ARG A 46 -23.44 6.36 -2.29
N ALA A 47 -24.58 6.13 -2.96
CA ALA A 47 -25.77 6.95 -2.79
C ALA A 47 -26.42 6.76 -1.42
N LYS A 48 -26.40 5.52 -0.87
CA LYS A 48 -26.95 5.18 0.43
C LYS A 48 -25.91 5.23 1.55
N GLN A 49 -24.62 5.40 1.21
CA GLN A 49 -23.49 5.34 2.15
C GLN A 49 -23.52 4.06 3.01
N THR A 50 -23.83 2.92 2.39
CA THR A 50 -23.95 1.64 3.08
C THR A 50 -22.97 0.61 2.54
N LEU A 51 -22.44 -0.22 3.46
CA LEU A 51 -21.65 -1.39 3.15
C LEU A 51 -22.48 -2.66 3.36
N THR A 52 -22.40 -3.58 2.40
CA THR A 52 -23.02 -4.90 2.52
C THR A 52 -21.93 -5.96 2.37
N LEU A 53 -21.82 -6.86 3.34
CA LEU A 53 -20.83 -7.95 3.29
C LEU A 53 -21.07 -8.82 2.04
N LEU A 54 -20.06 -8.95 1.24
CA LEU A 54 -20.04 -9.77 0.02
C LEU A 54 -19.40 -11.14 0.27
N GLN A 55 -18.27 -11.14 1.01
CA GLN A 55 -17.50 -12.34 1.28
C GLN A 55 -16.61 -12.15 2.50
N THR A 56 -16.41 -13.22 3.25
CA THR A 56 -15.29 -13.39 4.18
C THR A 56 -14.32 -14.40 3.58
N VAL A 57 -13.03 -14.06 3.53
CA VAL A 57 -11.94 -14.97 3.15
C VAL A 57 -11.20 -15.33 4.44
N PRO A 58 -11.40 -16.53 4.97
CA PRO A 58 -10.80 -16.92 6.24
C PRO A 58 -9.28 -16.98 6.17
N SER A 59 -8.63 -16.42 7.18
CA SER A 59 -7.19 -16.54 7.40
C SER A 59 -6.89 -16.43 8.89
N LEU A 60 -6.04 -17.31 9.41
CA LEU A 60 -5.53 -17.26 10.77
C LEU A 60 -4.20 -16.50 10.86
N GLU A 61 -3.67 -16.03 9.74
CA GLU A 61 -2.32 -15.44 9.64
C GLU A 61 -2.32 -13.91 9.65
N SER A 62 -3.40 -13.26 10.06
CA SER A 62 -3.48 -11.80 10.17
C SER A 62 -3.11 -11.06 8.86
N PRO A 63 -3.97 -11.10 7.81
CA PRO A 63 -3.77 -10.39 6.56
C PRO A 63 -3.98 -8.88 6.76
N THR A 64 -2.96 -8.18 7.29
CA THR A 64 -3.09 -6.83 7.84
C THR A 64 -2.98 -5.72 6.80
N PHE A 65 -2.33 -5.97 5.67
CA PHE A 65 -2.22 -4.99 4.59
C PHE A 65 -2.50 -5.63 3.24
N LEU A 66 -3.20 -4.90 2.37
CA LEU A 66 -3.69 -5.38 1.09
C LEU A 66 -3.27 -4.42 -0.02
N GLU A 67 -2.91 -4.97 -1.18
CA GLU A 67 -2.62 -4.19 -2.38
C GLU A 67 -3.32 -4.80 -3.60
N ILE A 68 -3.94 -3.93 -4.42
CA ILE A 68 -4.60 -4.33 -5.66
C ILE A 68 -3.61 -4.17 -6.81
N HIS A 69 -3.41 -5.23 -7.57
CA HIS A 69 -2.59 -5.22 -8.77
C HIS A 69 -3.05 -4.13 -9.77
N PRO A 70 -2.14 -3.44 -10.50
CA PRO A 70 -2.50 -2.40 -11.47
C PRO A 70 -3.54 -2.84 -12.53
N SER A 71 -3.57 -4.13 -12.90
CA SER A 71 -4.60 -4.69 -13.79
C SER A 71 -5.99 -4.82 -13.16
N LYS A 72 -6.12 -4.62 -11.83
CA LYS A 72 -7.33 -4.84 -11.02
C LYS A 72 -7.88 -6.27 -11.03
N LYS A 73 -7.11 -7.23 -11.54
CA LYS A 73 -7.50 -8.65 -11.60
C LYS A 73 -7.05 -9.47 -10.40
N PHE A 74 -6.11 -8.93 -9.61
CA PHE A 74 -5.50 -9.63 -8.49
C PHE A 74 -5.41 -8.72 -7.26
N LEU A 75 -5.42 -9.35 -6.09
CA LEU A 75 -5.17 -8.73 -4.80
C LEU A 75 -4.11 -9.53 -4.07
N TYR A 76 -3.24 -8.85 -3.34
CA TYR A 76 -2.22 -9.47 -2.50
C TYR A 76 -2.37 -9.01 -1.07
N SER A 77 -2.06 -9.89 -0.12
CA SER A 77 -1.98 -9.55 1.29
C SER A 77 -0.64 -9.94 1.87
N VAL A 78 -0.09 -9.10 2.76
CA VAL A 78 0.90 -9.57 3.71
C VAL A 78 0.22 -10.12 4.95
N ASN A 79 0.74 -11.22 5.46
CA ASN A 79 0.22 -11.90 6.62
C ASN A 79 1.30 -11.90 7.71
N ARG A 80 1.00 -11.30 8.86
CA ARG A 80 1.98 -11.16 9.97
C ARG A 80 2.25 -12.45 10.75
N GLY A 81 1.62 -13.56 10.35
CA GLY A 81 1.65 -14.82 11.06
C GLY A 81 0.48 -14.96 12.04
N LYS A 82 0.42 -16.11 12.72
CA LYS A 82 -0.60 -16.36 13.73
C LYS A 82 -0.25 -15.60 15.00
N ALA A 83 -1.26 -15.03 15.65
CA ALA A 83 -1.09 -14.19 16.84
C ALA A 83 -0.43 -14.92 18.05
N ASP A 84 -0.41 -16.25 18.02
CA ASP A 84 0.06 -17.13 19.10
C ASP A 84 1.34 -17.93 18.74
N ILE A 85 1.91 -17.74 17.54
CA ILE A 85 3.09 -18.47 17.07
C ILE A 85 4.18 -17.47 16.67
N THR A 86 5.16 -17.27 17.55
CA THR A 86 6.23 -16.28 17.41
C THR A 86 7.38 -16.67 16.48
N ASP A 87 7.48 -17.93 16.04
CA ASP A 87 8.63 -18.46 15.30
C ASP A 87 8.40 -18.72 13.81
N GLN A 88 7.25 -18.37 13.27
CA GLN A 88 6.99 -18.50 11.84
C GLN A 88 7.00 -17.14 11.21
N GLY A 89 8.06 -16.79 10.51
CA GLY A 89 8.18 -15.59 9.71
C GLY A 89 6.92 -15.32 8.89
N GLY A 90 6.71 -14.08 8.46
CA GLY A 90 5.51 -13.66 7.74
C GLY A 90 5.34 -14.34 6.38
N SER A 91 4.18 -14.17 5.80
CA SER A 91 3.82 -14.73 4.50
C SER A 91 3.11 -13.71 3.61
N VAL A 92 2.94 -14.06 2.35
CA VAL A 92 2.19 -13.31 1.34
C VAL A 92 1.20 -14.24 0.67
N SER A 93 -0.03 -13.78 0.50
CA SER A 93 -1.07 -14.50 -0.24
C SER A 93 -1.50 -13.72 -1.48
N ALA A 94 -1.72 -14.44 -2.59
CA ALA A 94 -2.27 -13.90 -3.83
C ALA A 94 -3.70 -14.39 -4.03
N TYR A 95 -4.55 -13.49 -4.53
CA TYR A 95 -5.97 -13.76 -4.82
C TYR A 95 -6.33 -13.25 -6.21
N GLY A 96 -7.13 -14.02 -6.94
CA GLY A 96 -7.84 -13.56 -8.12
C GLY A 96 -9.09 -12.80 -7.73
N ILE A 97 -9.39 -11.70 -8.44
CA ILE A 97 -10.61 -10.89 -8.28
C ILE A 97 -11.57 -11.24 -9.41
N ASP A 98 -12.73 -11.80 -9.09
CA ASP A 98 -13.81 -11.97 -10.06
C ASP A 98 -14.32 -10.59 -10.51
N GLN A 99 -14.16 -10.27 -11.78
CA GLN A 99 -14.43 -8.94 -12.33
C GLN A 99 -15.93 -8.60 -12.38
N LYS A 100 -16.83 -9.57 -12.22
CA LYS A 100 -18.29 -9.36 -12.21
C LYS A 100 -18.81 -9.16 -10.81
N THR A 101 -18.28 -9.92 -9.85
CA THR A 101 -18.80 -9.96 -8.49
C THR A 101 -17.92 -9.24 -7.48
N GLY A 102 -16.60 -9.10 -7.74
CA GLY A 102 -15.60 -8.62 -6.79
C GLY A 102 -15.21 -9.67 -5.75
N ARG A 103 -15.59 -10.93 -5.91
CA ARG A 103 -15.20 -12.00 -4.99
C ARG A 103 -13.75 -12.40 -5.20
N LEU A 104 -13.10 -12.79 -4.10
CA LEU A 104 -11.73 -13.27 -4.09
C LEU A 104 -11.68 -14.80 -4.18
N SER A 105 -10.71 -15.31 -4.95
CA SER A 105 -10.33 -16.73 -4.99
C SER A 105 -8.84 -16.85 -4.74
N GLY A 106 -8.41 -17.71 -3.81
CA GLY A 106 -6.99 -17.95 -3.53
C GLY A 106 -6.24 -18.45 -4.75
N LEU A 107 -5.05 -17.92 -5.00
CA LEU A 107 -4.15 -18.35 -6.06
C LEU A 107 -2.98 -19.15 -5.47
N ASN A 108 -2.06 -18.48 -4.78
CA ASN A 108 -0.98 -19.13 -4.06
C ASN A 108 -0.58 -18.33 -2.80
N HIS A 109 0.23 -18.98 -1.99
CA HIS A 109 0.74 -18.49 -0.72
C HIS A 109 2.23 -18.80 -0.62
N LYS A 110 3.03 -17.86 -0.14
CA LYS A 110 4.48 -18.02 0.00
C LYS A 110 4.99 -17.34 1.28
N SER A 111 6.16 -17.79 1.75
CA SER A 111 6.93 -17.03 2.73
C SER A 111 7.19 -15.62 2.21
N SER A 112 7.16 -14.63 3.09
CA SER A 112 7.61 -13.27 2.80
C SER A 112 9.14 -13.11 2.93
N TYR A 113 9.82 -14.11 3.47
CA TYR A 113 11.27 -14.14 3.74
C TYR A 113 11.73 -13.08 4.75
N GLY A 114 10.88 -12.84 5.75
CA GLY A 114 11.16 -11.98 6.89
C GLY A 114 10.03 -12.03 7.91
N ASP A 115 10.30 -11.52 9.11
CA ASP A 115 9.33 -11.48 10.20
C ASP A 115 8.60 -10.15 10.29
N GLY A 116 7.30 -10.23 10.57
CA GLY A 116 6.42 -9.06 10.73
C GLY A 116 6.20 -8.23 9.48
N PRO A 117 5.86 -8.82 8.30
CA PRO A 117 5.52 -8.04 7.12
C PRO A 117 4.30 -7.16 7.44
N CYS A 118 4.41 -5.86 7.18
CA CYS A 118 3.39 -4.88 7.60
C CYS A 118 2.88 -4.00 6.46
N TYR A 119 3.49 -4.08 5.30
CA TYR A 119 3.13 -3.33 4.10
C TYR A 119 3.41 -4.16 2.85
N ILE A 120 2.75 -3.84 1.75
CA ILE A 120 2.98 -4.45 0.45
C ILE A 120 2.72 -3.40 -0.64
N GLU A 121 3.63 -3.28 -1.59
CA GLU A 121 3.52 -2.37 -2.74
C GLU A 121 3.81 -3.16 -4.02
N ILE A 122 3.12 -2.84 -5.10
CA ILE A 122 3.35 -3.45 -6.41
C ILE A 122 3.94 -2.41 -7.36
N ASP A 123 4.96 -2.79 -8.10
CA ASP A 123 5.52 -1.92 -9.14
C ASP A 123 4.46 -1.56 -10.20
N LYS A 124 4.62 -0.42 -10.87
CA LYS A 124 3.59 0.09 -11.81
C LYS A 124 3.35 -0.80 -13.04
N THR A 125 4.29 -1.73 -13.32
CA THR A 125 4.12 -2.73 -14.38
C THR A 125 3.40 -4.00 -13.92
N GLY A 126 3.23 -4.19 -12.60
CA GLY A 126 2.61 -5.37 -12.00
C GLY A 126 3.47 -6.63 -12.07
N ARG A 127 4.79 -6.50 -12.16
CA ARG A 127 5.70 -7.64 -12.27
C ARG A 127 6.45 -7.98 -10.99
N PHE A 128 6.47 -7.06 -10.03
CA PHE A 128 7.21 -7.21 -8.78
C PHE A 128 6.41 -6.65 -7.62
N VAL A 129 6.62 -7.24 -6.45
CA VAL A 129 6.02 -6.81 -5.19
C VAL A 129 7.11 -6.57 -4.16
N PHE A 130 7.02 -5.45 -3.43
CA PHE A 130 7.93 -5.05 -2.37
C PHE A 130 7.28 -5.33 -1.01
N ILE A 131 7.99 -6.02 -0.13
CA ILE A 131 7.48 -6.50 1.15
C ILE A 131 8.45 -6.07 2.24
N PRO A 132 8.19 -4.97 2.94
CA PRO A 132 8.95 -4.58 4.13
C PRO A 132 8.51 -5.39 5.34
N HIS A 133 9.48 -5.68 6.22
CA HIS A 133 9.30 -6.44 7.46
C HIS A 133 9.70 -5.59 8.66
N TYR A 134 8.73 -5.38 9.53
CA TYR A 134 8.91 -4.54 10.71
C TYR A 134 9.83 -5.19 11.75
N ASN A 135 9.56 -6.47 12.10
CA ASN A 135 10.29 -7.13 13.17
C ASN A 135 11.73 -7.50 12.78
N GLU A 136 11.95 -7.92 11.54
CA GLU A 136 13.29 -8.31 11.09
C GLU A 136 14.13 -7.18 10.51
N GLY A 137 13.52 -6.03 10.20
CA GLY A 137 14.23 -4.89 9.62
C GLY A 137 14.82 -5.18 8.24
N ASN A 138 14.07 -5.85 7.37
CA ASN A 138 14.48 -6.19 6.01
C ASN A 138 13.40 -5.87 4.99
N LEU A 139 13.76 -5.90 3.71
CA LEU A 139 12.87 -5.76 2.55
C LEU A 139 13.09 -6.94 1.61
N THR A 140 12.00 -7.56 1.16
CA THR A 140 12.03 -8.60 0.12
C THR A 140 11.32 -8.12 -1.13
N VAL A 141 11.85 -8.46 -2.30
CA VAL A 141 11.20 -8.25 -3.60
C VAL A 141 10.87 -9.61 -4.21
N LEU A 142 9.60 -9.86 -4.51
CA LEU A 142 9.17 -11.05 -5.23
C LEU A 142 8.71 -10.70 -6.65
N SER A 143 8.99 -11.59 -7.59
CA SER A 143 8.39 -11.50 -8.93
C SER A 143 6.92 -11.90 -8.90
N LEU A 144 6.13 -11.35 -9.82
CA LEU A 144 4.74 -11.73 -10.06
C LEU A 144 4.60 -12.32 -11.47
N PHE A 145 3.86 -13.41 -11.59
CA PHE A 145 3.52 -13.99 -12.87
C PHE A 145 2.29 -13.30 -13.50
N LYS A 146 2.14 -13.42 -14.82
CA LYS A 146 1.02 -12.80 -15.57
C LYS A 146 -0.37 -13.29 -15.13
N ASP A 147 -0.45 -14.49 -14.57
CA ASP A 147 -1.67 -15.09 -14.00
C ASP A 147 -1.90 -14.70 -12.53
N GLY A 148 -1.08 -13.80 -11.98
CA GLY A 148 -1.20 -13.26 -10.63
C GLY A 148 -0.51 -14.08 -9.54
N LEU A 149 0.14 -15.20 -9.89
CA LEU A 149 0.88 -16.00 -8.91
C LEU A 149 2.12 -15.25 -8.39
N LEU A 150 2.39 -15.40 -7.10
CA LEU A 150 3.66 -14.99 -6.48
C LEU A 150 4.79 -15.88 -7.01
N GLY A 151 5.86 -15.26 -7.49
CA GLY A 151 7.04 -15.92 -8.03
C GLY A 151 8.18 -16.07 -7.02
N SER A 152 9.42 -15.96 -7.51
CA SER A 152 10.63 -16.10 -6.72
C SER A 152 11.12 -14.76 -6.17
N VAL A 153 11.99 -14.80 -5.16
CA VAL A 153 12.75 -13.63 -4.71
C VAL A 153 13.64 -13.14 -5.85
N SER A 154 13.53 -11.87 -6.19
CA SER A 154 14.39 -11.19 -7.17
C SER A 154 15.46 -10.34 -6.48
N ASP A 155 15.17 -9.81 -5.29
CA ASP A 155 16.12 -9.06 -4.48
C ASP A 155 15.72 -9.10 -2.99
N ALA A 156 16.69 -8.82 -2.11
CA ALA A 156 16.45 -8.63 -0.68
C ALA A 156 17.45 -7.60 -0.13
N LYS A 157 17.00 -6.78 0.82
CA LYS A 157 17.84 -5.81 1.54
C LYS A 157 17.71 -6.03 3.03
N LYS A 158 18.83 -6.02 3.73
CA LYS A 158 18.89 -6.03 5.20
C LYS A 158 19.44 -4.69 5.67
N TYR A 159 18.83 -4.14 6.69
CA TYR A 159 19.18 -2.83 7.22
C TYR A 159 19.88 -2.95 8.57
N SER A 160 20.57 -1.90 8.99
CA SER A 160 21.23 -1.78 10.27
C SER A 160 21.15 -0.34 10.76
N GLY A 161 21.08 -0.16 12.06
CA GLY A 161 20.96 1.16 12.68
C GLY A 161 20.01 1.13 13.86
N SER A 162 19.89 2.27 14.52
CA SER A 162 18.99 2.52 15.64
C SER A 162 18.80 4.04 15.77
N SER A 163 17.90 4.48 16.67
CA SER A 163 17.72 5.89 16.97
C SER A 163 17.47 6.12 18.47
N ILE A 164 16.97 7.30 18.81
CA ILE A 164 16.95 7.80 20.21
C ILE A 164 15.94 7.14 21.12
N ASN A 165 14.90 6.50 20.58
CA ASN A 165 13.89 5.80 21.37
C ASN A 165 14.32 4.34 21.59
N ALA A 166 14.86 4.05 22.78
CA ALA A 166 15.41 2.73 23.09
C ALA A 166 14.39 1.58 23.10
N GLU A 167 13.08 1.88 23.18
CA GLU A 167 12.02 0.87 23.22
C GLU A 167 11.43 0.58 21.84
N ARG A 168 11.55 1.53 20.91
CA ARG A 168 10.90 1.47 19.61
C ARG A 168 11.87 1.61 18.42
N GLN A 169 13.15 1.93 18.71
CA GLN A 169 14.18 2.22 17.70
C GLN A 169 15.53 1.58 18.06
N GLU A 170 15.49 0.43 18.74
CA GLU A 170 16.68 -0.37 19.10
C GLU A 170 17.33 -1.05 17.89
N SER A 171 16.57 -1.22 16.82
CA SER A 171 16.98 -1.84 15.55
C SER A 171 16.16 -1.29 14.38
N PRO A 172 16.49 -1.59 13.11
CA PRO A 172 15.68 -1.20 11.97
C PRO A 172 14.28 -1.82 12.02
N HIS A 173 13.27 -1.02 11.70
CA HIS A 173 11.87 -1.43 11.58
C HIS A 173 11.31 -0.94 10.26
N ILE A 174 11.45 -1.73 9.21
CA ILE A 174 11.01 -1.31 7.88
C ILE A 174 9.48 -1.36 7.80
N HIS A 175 8.87 -0.16 7.73
CA HIS A 175 7.41 -0.05 7.84
C HIS A 175 6.69 0.06 6.51
N ALA A 176 7.26 0.72 5.53
CA ALA A 176 6.68 0.84 4.20
C ALA A 176 7.77 0.90 3.11
N ALA A 177 7.39 0.55 1.89
CA ALA A 177 8.21 0.69 0.70
C ALA A 177 7.31 1.18 -0.45
N VAL A 178 7.58 2.36 -1.01
CA VAL A 178 6.68 3.03 -1.96
C VAL A 178 7.43 3.33 -3.25
N ILE A 179 6.91 2.84 -4.37
CA ILE A 179 7.49 3.07 -5.70
C ILE A 179 7.06 4.43 -6.26
N SER A 180 7.98 5.15 -6.89
CA SER A 180 7.69 6.41 -7.57
C SER A 180 6.66 6.24 -8.69
N GLN A 181 5.98 7.33 -9.07
CA GLN A 181 4.93 7.30 -10.09
C GLN A 181 5.46 6.89 -11.47
N ASP A 182 6.72 7.18 -11.76
CA ASP A 182 7.41 6.81 -13.00
C ASP A 182 8.11 5.44 -12.93
N ASN A 183 7.92 4.70 -11.82
CA ASN A 183 8.45 3.35 -11.58
C ASN A 183 10.01 3.26 -11.52
N LYS A 184 10.71 4.37 -11.24
CA LYS A 184 12.18 4.41 -11.26
C LYS A 184 12.81 4.28 -9.89
N PHE A 185 12.17 4.82 -8.84
CA PHE A 185 12.74 4.89 -7.50
C PHE A 185 11.83 4.24 -6.47
N LEU A 186 12.41 3.44 -5.58
CA LEU A 186 11.73 2.88 -4.41
C LEU A 186 12.21 3.61 -3.16
N TYR A 187 11.27 4.09 -2.36
CA TYR A 187 11.50 4.75 -1.07
C TYR A 187 11.10 3.79 0.03
N VAL A 188 12.00 3.56 0.98
CA VAL A 188 11.85 2.56 2.05
C VAL A 188 11.96 3.26 3.40
N MET A 189 10.88 3.26 4.16
CA MET A 189 10.76 3.92 5.45
C MET A 189 11.22 2.99 6.57
N ASP A 190 12.23 3.43 7.32
CA ASP A 190 12.75 2.74 8.49
C ASP A 190 12.41 3.53 9.76
N LEU A 191 11.38 3.07 10.47
CA LEU A 191 10.95 3.65 11.73
C LEU A 191 12.06 3.56 12.79
N GLY A 192 12.81 2.46 12.80
CA GLY A 192 13.79 2.17 13.83
C GLY A 192 15.07 2.99 13.72
N SER A 193 15.46 3.45 12.53
CA SER A 193 16.68 4.24 12.35
C SER A 193 16.44 5.69 11.93
N ASP A 194 15.19 6.16 11.88
CA ASP A 194 14.80 7.49 11.42
C ASP A 194 15.34 7.83 10.02
N LYS A 195 15.22 6.88 9.09
CA LYS A 195 15.73 7.02 7.73
C LYS A 195 14.69 6.68 6.67
N ILE A 196 14.85 7.31 5.50
CA ILE A 196 14.24 6.90 4.24
C ILE A 196 15.39 6.44 3.34
N TYR A 197 15.43 5.16 2.97
CA TYR A 197 16.36 4.65 1.98
C TYR A 197 15.78 4.82 0.58
N ILE A 198 16.62 5.17 -0.39
CA ILE A 198 16.22 5.43 -1.76
C ILE A 198 17.00 4.52 -2.71
N TYR A 199 16.27 3.77 -3.53
CA TYR A 199 16.84 2.85 -4.50
C TYR A 199 16.39 3.19 -5.91
N GLU A 200 17.29 3.06 -6.89
CA GLU A 200 16.88 2.88 -8.28
C GLU A 200 16.31 1.48 -8.45
N PHE A 201 15.10 1.40 -8.96
CA PHE A 201 14.43 0.14 -9.26
C PHE A 201 14.69 -0.28 -10.71
N LYS A 202 15.23 -1.48 -10.89
CA LYS A 202 15.46 -2.08 -12.21
C LYS A 202 14.29 -2.97 -12.58
N ALA A 203 13.30 -2.40 -13.27
CA ALA A 203 12.01 -3.05 -13.57
C ALA A 203 12.14 -4.28 -14.48
N ASP A 204 13.26 -4.52 -15.15
CA ASP A 204 13.48 -5.73 -15.97
C ASP A 204 13.83 -6.94 -15.11
N THR A 205 14.55 -6.76 -14.01
CA THR A 205 15.09 -7.81 -13.16
C THR A 205 14.44 -7.85 -11.77
N GLY A 206 13.75 -6.77 -11.35
CA GLY A 206 13.20 -6.61 -10.01
C GLY A 206 14.26 -6.35 -8.95
N THR A 207 15.41 -5.78 -9.34
CA THR A 207 16.52 -5.51 -8.42
C THR A 207 16.59 -4.05 -8.02
N LEU A 208 17.15 -3.78 -6.84
CA LEU A 208 17.30 -2.48 -6.21
C LEU A 208 18.79 -2.10 -6.15
N GLN A 209 19.13 -0.93 -6.65
CA GLN A 209 20.46 -0.34 -6.50
C GLN A 209 20.38 0.97 -5.72
N PRO A 210 21.30 1.28 -4.79
CA PRO A 210 21.25 2.56 -4.10
C PRO A 210 21.20 3.72 -5.11
N ALA A 211 20.31 4.68 -4.89
CA ALA A 211 20.24 5.90 -5.70
C ALA A 211 21.46 6.81 -5.42
N SER A 212 21.65 7.86 -6.19
CA SER A 212 22.73 8.84 -5.98
C SER A 212 22.65 9.49 -4.59
N THR A 213 21.43 9.73 -4.08
CA THR A 213 21.14 10.01 -2.68
C THR A 213 20.54 8.76 -2.08
N ALA A 214 21.37 7.91 -1.48
CA ALA A 214 20.96 6.57 -1.04
C ALA A 214 20.06 6.58 0.20
N GLU A 215 20.12 7.62 1.03
CA GLU A 215 19.31 7.76 2.24
C GLU A 215 19.07 9.23 2.59
N VAL A 216 17.98 9.48 3.31
CA VAL A 216 17.62 10.77 3.90
C VAL A 216 17.26 10.53 5.36
N ALA A 217 17.93 11.21 6.28
CA ALA A 217 17.56 11.19 7.69
C ALA A 217 16.38 12.14 7.96
N VAL A 218 15.51 11.74 8.88
CA VAL A 218 14.45 12.60 9.41
C VAL A 218 14.81 13.04 10.83
N VAL A 219 13.92 13.79 11.49
CA VAL A 219 14.11 14.22 12.89
C VAL A 219 14.29 12.98 13.78
N PRO A 220 15.35 12.94 14.62
CA PRO A 220 15.56 11.81 15.52
C PRO A 220 14.36 11.59 16.45
N GLY A 221 13.88 10.35 16.54
CA GLY A 221 12.70 9.97 17.32
C GLY A 221 11.38 10.12 16.54
N ALA A 222 11.38 10.54 15.29
CA ALA A 222 10.17 10.75 14.50
C ALA A 222 9.47 9.44 14.11
N GLY A 223 10.22 8.43 13.73
CA GLY A 223 9.71 7.12 13.33
C GLY A 223 8.98 7.12 11.99
N PRO A 224 9.71 7.16 10.86
CA PRO A 224 9.15 7.06 9.50
C PRO A 224 8.23 5.84 9.34
N ARG A 225 6.97 6.08 8.95
CA ARG A 225 5.98 5.00 8.89
C ARG A 225 5.39 4.81 7.51
N HIS A 226 4.56 5.73 7.06
CA HIS A 226 3.90 5.71 5.75
C HIS A 226 4.32 6.90 4.91
N PHE A 227 4.47 6.67 3.62
CA PHE A 227 4.90 7.66 2.65
C PHE A 227 3.94 7.69 1.47
N THR A 228 3.65 8.88 0.95
CA THR A 228 2.84 9.02 -0.24
C THR A 228 3.27 10.21 -1.08
N PHE A 229 3.15 10.07 -2.40
CA PHE A 229 3.40 11.17 -3.32
C PHE A 229 2.17 12.05 -3.51
N HIS A 230 2.38 13.35 -3.62
CA HIS A 230 1.38 14.24 -4.22
C HIS A 230 1.09 13.80 -5.66
N PRO A 231 -0.14 13.94 -6.19
CA PRO A 231 -0.48 13.52 -7.56
C PRO A 231 0.38 14.13 -8.67
N SER A 232 0.98 15.30 -8.46
CA SER A 232 1.96 15.90 -9.39
C SER A 232 3.29 15.17 -9.44
N GLY A 233 3.61 14.34 -8.43
CA GLY A 233 4.91 13.69 -8.23
C GLY A 233 6.05 14.65 -7.83
N ASN A 234 5.78 15.95 -7.61
CA ASN A 234 6.80 16.94 -7.22
C ASN A 234 7.02 17.01 -5.71
N PHE A 235 6.07 16.49 -4.93
CA PHE A 235 6.10 16.50 -3.47
C PHE A 235 5.78 15.12 -2.92
N ALA A 236 6.20 14.87 -1.70
CA ALA A 236 5.88 13.68 -0.94
C ALA A 236 5.61 14.02 0.53
N TYR A 237 4.84 13.16 1.19
CA TYR A 237 4.43 13.29 2.58
C TYR A 237 4.80 12.03 3.34
N LEU A 238 5.41 12.21 4.50
CA LEU A 238 5.80 11.14 5.40
C LEU A 238 5.00 11.25 6.69
N ALA A 239 4.25 10.21 7.04
CA ALA A 239 3.68 10.10 8.37
C ALA A 239 4.74 9.54 9.33
N GLU A 240 4.96 10.24 10.43
CA GLU A 240 5.92 9.94 11.49
C GLU A 240 5.16 9.44 12.72
N GLU A 241 5.32 8.13 13.03
CA GLU A 241 4.52 7.45 14.04
C GLU A 241 4.74 7.98 15.45
N LEU A 242 6.04 8.10 15.85
CA LEU A 242 6.39 8.30 17.24
C LEU A 242 6.17 9.73 17.73
N THR A 243 6.14 10.69 16.80
CA THR A 243 5.88 12.12 17.09
C THR A 243 4.48 12.57 16.70
N SER A 244 3.71 11.72 15.98
CA SER A 244 2.40 12.09 15.42
C SER A 244 2.47 13.34 14.54
N THR A 245 3.49 13.39 13.68
CA THR A 245 3.75 14.48 12.76
C THR A 245 3.71 14.01 11.30
N VAL A 246 3.72 14.98 10.40
CA VAL A 246 3.87 14.76 8.95
C VAL A 246 5.03 15.62 8.46
N ALA A 247 6.01 14.99 7.83
CA ALA A 247 7.07 15.70 7.10
C ALA A 247 6.69 15.86 5.62
N VAL A 248 7.12 16.98 5.01
CA VAL A 248 6.86 17.31 3.60
C VAL A 248 8.19 17.47 2.86
N PHE A 249 8.27 16.83 1.70
CA PHE A 249 9.47 16.83 0.87
C PHE A 249 9.18 17.34 -0.54
N ALA A 250 10.15 18.07 -1.12
CA ALA A 250 10.26 18.19 -2.57
C ALA A 250 10.96 16.93 -3.13
N VAL A 251 10.52 16.46 -4.29
CA VAL A 251 11.03 15.26 -4.95
C VAL A 251 11.78 15.65 -6.21
N ASP A 252 13.05 15.29 -6.31
CA ASP A 252 13.81 15.34 -7.56
C ASP A 252 13.53 14.08 -8.37
N LYS A 253 12.78 14.21 -9.45
CA LYS A 253 12.41 13.09 -10.33
C LYS A 253 13.58 12.52 -11.15
N VAL A 254 14.68 13.23 -11.24
CA VAL A 254 15.86 12.78 -12.01
C VAL A 254 16.73 11.88 -11.16
N THR A 255 16.94 12.27 -9.91
CA THR A 255 17.84 11.56 -8.97
C THR A 255 17.13 10.72 -7.95
N GLY A 256 15.81 10.89 -7.79
CA GLY A 256 15.02 10.31 -6.69
C GLY A 256 15.20 11.03 -5.36
N GLY A 257 16.03 12.06 -5.29
CA GLY A 257 16.38 12.76 -4.06
C GLY A 257 15.19 13.45 -3.41
N LEU A 258 15.22 13.55 -2.07
CA LEU A 258 14.23 14.24 -1.26
C LEU A 258 14.87 15.46 -0.58
N THR A 259 14.20 16.61 -0.65
CA THR A 259 14.58 17.81 0.09
C THR A 259 13.46 18.17 1.05
N VAL A 260 13.78 18.27 2.35
CA VAL A 260 12.80 18.64 3.38
C VAL A 260 12.28 20.06 3.12
N LEU A 261 10.98 20.23 3.10
CA LEU A 261 10.28 21.52 3.04
C LEU A 261 9.69 21.88 4.40
N GLN A 262 9.12 20.88 5.10
CA GLN A 262 8.58 20.99 6.46
C GLN A 262 8.86 19.66 7.16
N ASP A 263 9.40 19.70 8.36
CA ASP A 263 9.90 18.50 9.06
C ASP A 263 9.00 17.99 10.21
N SER A 264 8.00 18.75 10.65
CA SER A 264 7.22 18.38 11.84
C SER A 264 5.86 19.07 11.89
N VAL A 265 5.01 18.82 10.89
CA VAL A 265 3.62 19.32 10.91
C VAL A 265 2.81 18.43 11.86
N VAL A 266 2.37 18.96 12.99
CA VAL A 266 1.59 18.23 13.99
C VAL A 266 0.26 17.78 13.41
N SER A 267 -0.08 16.49 13.54
CA SER A 267 -1.31 15.89 13.05
C SER A 267 -2.42 15.76 14.12
N LEU A 268 -2.09 16.00 15.39
CA LEU A 268 -3.02 15.87 16.51
C LEU A 268 -3.61 17.23 16.91
N PRO A 269 -4.83 17.26 17.49
CA PRO A 269 -5.38 18.46 18.09
C PRO A 269 -4.52 19.00 19.23
N GLU A 270 -4.46 20.32 19.43
CA GLU A 270 -3.66 20.97 20.49
C GLU A 270 -3.94 20.45 21.92
N ASN A 271 -5.16 19.95 22.16
CA ASN A 271 -5.58 19.43 23.47
C ASN A 271 -5.38 17.92 23.63
N PHE A 272 -4.81 17.24 22.64
CA PHE A 272 -4.50 15.81 22.73
C PHE A 272 -3.36 15.57 23.72
N LYS A 273 -3.61 14.77 24.77
CA LYS A 273 -2.66 14.55 25.89
C LYS A 273 -2.10 13.13 25.95
N GLU A 274 -2.62 12.22 25.16
CA GLU A 274 -2.12 10.85 25.12
C GLU A 274 -0.82 10.76 24.32
N LYS A 275 0.09 9.89 24.76
CA LYS A 275 1.29 9.54 23.99
C LYS A 275 0.99 8.37 23.08
N ASN A 276 1.55 8.40 21.88
CA ASN A 276 1.56 7.23 20.97
C ASN A 276 2.48 6.14 21.51
#